data_c8ed5bb9acdf14564dc7b5d02523c7a5
#
_entry.id   c8ed5bb9acdf14564dc7b5d02523c7a5
#
_cell.length_a   1.000
_cell.length_b   1.000
_cell.length_c   1.000
_cell.angle_alpha   90.00
_cell.angle_beta   90.00
_cell.angle_gamma   90.00
#
_symmetry.space_group_name_H-M   'P 1'
#
loop_
_entity.id
_entity.type
_entity.pdbx_description
1 polymer ?
#
loop_
_entity_poly.entity_id
_entity_poly.type
_entity_poly.pdbx_seq_one_letter_code
_entity_poly.pdbx_strand_id
1 'polypeptide(L)'
;QSFIDACDRYGLYVFTEIPGWQHIGDQTWKQQAIRNTEDMVLQYRNHPSIILWGVRINESLDDDELYAKTNAVARALDPSRPTAGVRYLTKSHLLEDIYTFNDFSHHGDNKGALSKSEVMVDTHHPLIISEANGHMFPTKSFDTQARRQEHALRHARVFSDAMADH
;
A
#
# COMPACT_ATOMS: atom_id res chain seq x y z
N GLN A 1 6.32 -10.25 15.75
CA GLN A 1 5.98 -11.69 15.55
C GLN A 1 4.60 -12.04 16.11
N SER A 2 4.28 -11.77 17.35
CA SER A 2 2.97 -12.10 17.98
C SER A 2 1.74 -11.58 17.20
N PHE A 3 1.86 -10.44 16.51
CA PHE A 3 0.81 -9.94 15.62
C PHE A 3 0.59 -10.86 14.43
N ILE A 4 1.65 -11.28 13.75
CA ILE A 4 1.54 -12.18 12.58
C ILE A 4 1.03 -13.56 13.00
N ASP A 5 1.51 -14.09 14.15
CA ASP A 5 1.00 -15.35 14.72
C ASP A 5 -0.52 -15.26 15.01
N ALA A 6 -1.00 -14.09 15.46
CA ALA A 6 -2.43 -13.87 15.64
C ALA A 6 -3.18 -13.82 14.29
N CYS A 7 -2.62 -13.16 13.29
CA CYS A 7 -3.21 -13.14 11.94
C CYS A 7 -3.34 -14.55 11.35
N ASP A 8 -2.32 -15.39 11.50
CA ASP A 8 -2.36 -16.80 11.09
C ASP A 8 -3.49 -17.56 11.78
N ARG A 9 -3.66 -17.35 13.09
CA ARG A 9 -4.70 -18.02 13.88
C ARG A 9 -6.12 -17.59 13.55
N TYR A 10 -6.30 -16.30 13.22
CA TYR A 10 -7.61 -15.72 12.96
C TYR A 10 -7.97 -15.63 11.48
N GLY A 11 -7.08 -16.05 10.58
CA GLY A 11 -7.31 -16.02 9.14
C GLY A 11 -7.34 -14.59 8.56
N LEU A 12 -6.51 -13.69 9.08
CA LEU A 12 -6.37 -12.34 8.58
C LEU A 12 -5.26 -12.27 7.55
N TYR A 13 -5.53 -11.68 6.41
CA TYR A 13 -4.50 -11.41 5.41
C TYR A 13 -3.63 -10.21 5.80
N VAL A 14 -2.35 -10.32 5.51
CA VAL A 14 -1.36 -9.30 5.85
C VAL A 14 -0.58 -8.90 4.61
N PHE A 15 -0.59 -7.62 4.32
CA PHE A 15 0.36 -6.94 3.45
C PHE A 15 1.47 -6.40 4.36
N THR A 16 2.67 -6.98 4.31
CA THR A 16 3.80 -6.53 5.12
C THR A 16 4.75 -5.68 4.29
N GLU A 17 5.29 -4.63 4.89
CA GLU A 17 6.14 -3.65 4.20
C GLU A 17 7.49 -3.49 4.88
N ILE A 18 8.52 -3.15 4.09
CA ILE A 18 9.79 -2.70 4.64
C ILE A 18 9.59 -1.37 5.38
N PRO A 19 10.35 -1.11 6.46
CA PRO A 19 10.20 0.10 7.25
C PRO A 19 10.66 1.34 6.48
N GLY A 20 9.87 2.41 6.57
CA GLY A 20 10.19 3.71 5.99
C GLY A 20 8.95 4.46 5.51
N TRP A 21 9.08 5.78 5.40
CA TRP A 21 8.02 6.66 4.94
C TRP A 21 8.61 7.86 4.19
N GLN A 22 8.24 8.04 2.94
CA GLN A 22 8.58 9.15 2.03
C GLN A 22 10.08 9.33 1.74
N HIS A 23 10.94 9.21 2.74
CA HIS A 23 12.36 9.50 2.60
C HIS A 23 13.14 8.34 1.97
N ILE A 24 13.97 8.66 0.99
CA ILE A 24 15.02 7.79 0.43
C ILE A 24 16.37 8.45 0.73
N GLY A 25 17.24 7.74 1.42
CA GLY A 25 18.54 8.24 1.83
C GLY A 25 19.66 7.98 0.81
N ASP A 26 20.87 8.05 1.29
CA ASP A 26 22.08 7.79 0.50
C ASP A 26 22.29 6.30 0.17
N GLN A 27 23.41 5.96 -0.46
CA GLN A 27 23.70 4.58 -0.84
C GLN A 27 23.80 3.62 0.38
N THR A 28 24.29 4.10 1.52
CA THR A 28 24.35 3.29 2.74
C THR A 28 22.94 2.97 3.25
N TRP A 29 22.09 3.97 3.24
CA TRP A 29 20.68 3.81 3.59
C TRP A 29 19.94 2.86 2.62
N LYS A 30 20.17 3.01 1.30
CA LYS A 30 19.59 2.10 0.28
C LYS A 30 20.05 0.66 0.47
N GLN A 31 21.31 0.42 0.81
CA GLN A 31 21.79 -0.91 1.16
C GLN A 31 21.09 -1.48 2.38
N GLN A 32 20.78 -0.64 3.37
CA GLN A 32 20.00 -1.09 4.54
C GLN A 32 18.56 -1.43 4.15
N ALA A 33 17.91 -0.65 3.28
CA ALA A 33 16.56 -0.94 2.82
C ALA A 33 16.49 -2.29 2.06
N ILE A 34 17.51 -2.61 1.27
CA ILE A 34 17.64 -3.92 0.60
C ILE A 34 17.78 -5.04 1.64
N ARG A 35 18.63 -4.88 2.65
CA ARG A 35 18.76 -5.86 3.76
C ARG A 35 17.45 -6.01 4.54
N ASN A 36 16.75 -4.91 4.81
CA ASN A 36 15.44 -4.97 5.48
C ASN A 36 14.42 -5.78 4.66
N THR A 37 14.48 -5.72 3.33
CA THR A 37 13.65 -6.57 2.46
C THR A 37 14.00 -8.05 2.63
N GLU A 38 15.29 -8.37 2.63
CA GLU A 38 15.76 -9.73 2.86
C GLU A 38 15.30 -10.27 4.22
N ASP A 39 15.54 -9.51 5.28
CA ASP A 39 15.19 -9.87 6.66
C ASP A 39 13.67 -10.06 6.80
N MET A 40 12.86 -9.17 6.22
CA MET A 40 11.41 -9.26 6.24
C MET A 40 10.91 -10.57 5.62
N VAL A 41 11.40 -10.88 4.42
CA VAL A 41 10.97 -12.10 3.72
C VAL A 41 11.43 -13.35 4.46
N LEU A 42 12.69 -13.41 4.88
CA LEU A 42 13.23 -14.55 5.64
C LEU A 42 12.48 -14.78 6.95
N GLN A 43 12.10 -13.69 7.64
CA GLN A 43 11.40 -13.77 8.91
C GLN A 43 9.96 -14.27 8.76
N TYR A 44 9.25 -13.86 7.70
CA TYR A 44 7.80 -14.03 7.61
C TYR A 44 7.31 -14.96 6.50
N ARG A 45 8.15 -15.46 5.59
CA ARG A 45 7.72 -16.29 4.44
C ARG A 45 7.01 -17.59 4.82
N ASN A 46 7.18 -18.06 6.05
CA ASN A 46 6.50 -19.27 6.54
C ASN A 46 5.14 -18.99 7.20
N HIS A 47 4.68 -17.72 7.21
CA HIS A 47 3.39 -17.33 7.75
C HIS A 47 2.33 -17.31 6.65
N PRO A 48 1.26 -18.13 6.75
CA PRO A 48 0.23 -18.20 5.72
C PRO A 48 -0.63 -16.94 5.61
N SER A 49 -0.67 -16.10 6.65
CA SER A 49 -1.36 -14.82 6.61
C SER A 49 -0.71 -13.80 5.66
N ILE A 50 0.60 -13.88 5.45
CA ILE A 50 1.30 -12.94 4.54
C ILE A 50 0.90 -13.27 3.10
N ILE A 51 0.32 -12.30 2.42
CA ILE A 51 -0.12 -12.45 1.02
C ILE A 51 0.64 -11.56 0.03
N LEU A 52 1.26 -10.47 0.51
CA LEU A 52 1.98 -9.49 -0.29
C LEU A 52 3.27 -9.07 0.40
N TRP A 53 4.33 -8.87 -0.40
CA TRP A 53 5.58 -8.26 0.05
C TRP A 53 5.66 -6.81 -0.38
N GLY A 54 5.60 -5.88 0.57
CA GLY A 54 5.79 -4.45 0.38
C GLY A 54 7.28 -4.11 0.29
N VAL A 55 7.75 -3.94 -0.92
CA VAL A 55 9.20 -3.79 -1.22
C VAL A 55 9.59 -2.37 -1.60
N ARG A 56 8.67 -1.42 -1.44
CA ARG A 56 8.86 0.00 -1.67
C ARG A 56 8.68 0.77 -0.36
N ILE A 57 9.42 1.84 -0.19
CA ILE A 57 9.21 2.78 0.92
C ILE A 57 7.86 3.46 0.72
N ASN A 58 6.98 3.36 1.70
CA ASN A 58 5.64 3.94 1.65
C ASN A 58 5.69 5.43 1.27
N GLU A 59 4.89 5.81 0.28
CA GLU A 59 4.77 7.19 -0.22
C GLU A 59 6.08 7.87 -0.64
N SER A 60 7.07 7.10 -1.06
CA SER A 60 8.31 7.67 -1.59
C SER A 60 8.19 8.08 -3.05
N LEU A 61 9.12 8.91 -3.51
CA LEU A 61 9.35 9.12 -4.93
C LEU A 61 9.86 7.85 -5.61
N ASP A 62 9.82 7.84 -6.95
CA ASP A 62 10.38 6.74 -7.72
C ASP A 62 11.91 6.69 -7.56
N ASP A 63 12.43 5.49 -7.36
CA ASP A 63 13.86 5.17 -7.38
C ASP A 63 14.00 3.76 -7.97
N ASP A 64 14.08 3.72 -9.29
CA ASP A 64 14.04 2.46 -10.04
C ASP A 64 15.22 1.55 -9.68
N GLU A 65 16.39 2.12 -9.39
CA GLU A 65 17.56 1.33 -8.98
C GLU A 65 17.33 0.61 -7.65
N LEU A 66 16.81 1.33 -6.65
CA LEU A 66 16.49 0.75 -5.35
C LEU A 66 15.41 -0.30 -5.47
N TYR A 67 14.30 0.05 -6.12
CA TYR A 67 13.12 -0.82 -6.18
C TYR A 67 13.29 -2.03 -7.09
N ALA A 68 14.11 -1.96 -8.13
CA ALA A 68 14.52 -3.14 -8.88
C ALA A 68 15.27 -4.15 -7.98
N LYS A 69 16.13 -3.66 -7.08
CA LYS A 69 16.91 -4.52 -6.15
C LYS A 69 16.02 -5.13 -5.07
N THR A 70 15.14 -4.35 -4.42
CA THR A 70 14.25 -4.88 -3.39
C THR A 70 13.27 -5.89 -3.96
N ASN A 71 12.71 -5.65 -5.15
CA ASN A 71 11.88 -6.62 -5.86
C ASN A 71 12.64 -7.91 -6.18
N ALA A 72 13.86 -7.79 -6.71
CA ALA A 72 14.68 -8.96 -7.04
C ALA A 72 14.97 -9.83 -5.80
N VAL A 73 15.30 -9.20 -4.67
CA VAL A 73 15.55 -9.90 -3.39
C VAL A 73 14.28 -10.63 -2.92
N ALA A 74 13.14 -9.95 -2.88
CA ALA A 74 11.90 -10.58 -2.43
C ALA A 74 11.51 -11.77 -3.30
N ARG A 75 11.53 -11.62 -4.64
CA ARG A 75 11.20 -12.69 -5.58
C ARG A 75 12.17 -13.87 -5.52
N ALA A 76 13.45 -13.62 -5.26
CA ALA A 76 14.45 -14.68 -5.11
C ALA A 76 14.22 -15.52 -3.84
N LEU A 77 13.78 -14.89 -2.75
CA LEU A 77 13.57 -15.54 -1.46
C LEU A 77 12.19 -16.18 -1.31
N ASP A 78 11.19 -15.63 -1.99
CA ASP A 78 9.82 -16.15 -2.02
C ASP A 78 9.12 -15.84 -3.36
N PRO A 79 9.24 -16.74 -4.35
CA PRO A 79 8.57 -16.59 -5.63
C PRO A 79 7.06 -16.92 -5.57
N SER A 80 6.55 -17.34 -4.43
CA SER A 80 5.15 -17.77 -4.28
C SER A 80 4.18 -16.62 -4.02
N ARG A 81 4.67 -15.47 -3.58
CA ARG A 81 3.88 -14.30 -3.26
C ARG A 81 4.27 -13.10 -4.12
N PRO A 82 3.29 -12.30 -4.57
CA PRO A 82 3.56 -11.10 -5.36
C PRO A 82 4.20 -10.00 -4.51
N THR A 83 4.95 -9.13 -5.20
CA THR A 83 5.47 -7.89 -4.64
C THR A 83 4.52 -6.73 -4.89
N ALA A 84 4.54 -5.75 -3.99
CA ALA A 84 3.74 -4.53 -4.05
C ALA A 84 4.53 -3.35 -3.47
N GLY A 85 4.02 -2.15 -3.67
CA GLY A 85 4.68 -0.96 -3.11
C GLY A 85 3.76 0.25 -3.12
N VAL A 86 3.58 0.86 -1.96
CA VAL A 86 2.60 1.91 -1.74
C VAL A 86 3.09 3.26 -2.27
N ARG A 87 2.25 3.88 -3.09
CA ARG A 87 2.47 5.17 -3.75
C ARG A 87 1.42 6.19 -3.32
N TYR A 88 1.77 7.48 -3.42
CA TYR A 88 0.82 8.58 -3.27
C TYR A 88 0.77 9.48 -4.53
N LEU A 89 1.75 9.36 -5.41
CA LEU A 89 1.76 10.06 -6.71
C LEU A 89 1.17 9.15 -7.78
N THR A 90 0.28 9.70 -8.57
CA THR A 90 -0.26 9.01 -9.74
C THR A 90 0.81 8.84 -10.82
N LYS A 91 0.67 7.81 -11.64
CA LYS A 91 1.58 7.50 -12.75
C LYS A 91 3.03 7.20 -12.35
N SER A 92 3.27 6.86 -11.07
CA SER A 92 4.56 6.33 -10.61
C SER A 92 4.93 5.03 -11.33
N HIS A 93 6.22 4.78 -11.47
CA HIS A 93 6.73 3.57 -12.13
C HIS A 93 6.31 2.31 -11.36
N LEU A 94 5.95 1.26 -12.10
CA LEU A 94 5.60 -0.05 -11.57
C LEU A 94 6.75 -1.03 -11.85
N LEU A 95 7.39 -1.50 -10.80
CA LEU A 95 8.40 -2.57 -10.84
C LEU A 95 7.93 -3.81 -10.11
N GLU A 96 6.91 -3.66 -9.29
CA GLU A 96 6.24 -4.69 -8.53
C GLU A 96 5.19 -5.43 -9.38
N ASP A 97 4.63 -6.51 -8.84
CA ASP A 97 3.56 -7.27 -9.50
C ASP A 97 2.19 -6.58 -9.36
N ILE A 98 1.99 -5.88 -8.24
CA ILE A 98 0.74 -5.19 -7.90
C ILE A 98 1.02 -3.71 -7.62
N TYR A 99 0.26 -2.85 -8.28
CA TYR A 99 0.28 -1.41 -8.00
C TYR A 99 -0.53 -1.14 -6.74
N THR A 100 0.06 -0.49 -5.74
CA THR A 100 -0.68 -0.06 -4.55
C THR A 100 -0.61 1.46 -4.41
N PHE A 101 -1.72 2.06 -4.03
CA PHE A 101 -1.89 3.51 -4.04
C PHE A 101 -2.65 4.00 -2.81
N ASN A 102 -2.13 5.03 -2.17
CA ASN A 102 -2.82 5.76 -1.11
C ASN A 102 -3.67 6.85 -1.75
N ASP A 103 -4.99 6.64 -1.77
CA ASP A 103 -5.94 7.55 -2.39
C ASP A 103 -6.57 8.47 -1.34
N PHE A 104 -6.04 9.69 -1.27
CA PHE A 104 -6.60 10.77 -0.47
C PHE A 104 -7.21 11.88 -1.35
N SER A 105 -7.63 11.56 -2.57
CA SER A 105 -8.22 12.51 -3.53
C SER A 105 -9.63 12.99 -3.16
N HIS A 106 -10.29 12.31 -2.24
CA HIS A 106 -11.66 12.57 -1.78
C HIS A 106 -11.76 13.79 -0.85
N HIS A 107 -11.22 14.92 -1.21
CA HIS A 107 -11.38 16.19 -0.49
C HIS A 107 -12.30 17.13 -1.25
N GLY A 108 -12.94 18.04 -0.55
CA GLY A 108 -13.89 19.01 -1.14
C GLY A 108 -15.19 18.36 -1.61
N ASP A 109 -15.54 18.55 -2.86
CA ASP A 109 -16.82 18.17 -3.46
C ASP A 109 -17.06 16.68 -3.63
N ASN A 110 -16.20 15.84 -3.02
CA ASN A 110 -16.52 14.49 -2.84
C ASN A 110 -16.32 13.56 -4.02
N LYS A 111 -15.18 13.60 -4.58
CA LYS A 111 -14.67 12.46 -5.33
C LYS A 111 -14.53 11.29 -4.35
N GLY A 112 -14.85 10.11 -4.78
CA GLY A 112 -14.60 8.89 -4.03
C GLY A 112 -13.14 8.47 -4.17
N ALA A 113 -12.86 7.49 -5.01
CA ALA A 113 -11.51 7.11 -5.43
C ALA A 113 -11.23 7.57 -6.86
N LEU A 114 -9.96 7.72 -7.19
CA LEU A 114 -9.51 7.90 -8.57
C LEU A 114 -9.70 6.60 -9.35
N SER A 115 -10.02 6.73 -10.63
CA SER A 115 -10.08 5.58 -11.52
C SER A 115 -8.69 4.96 -11.73
N LYS A 116 -8.64 3.69 -12.07
CA LYS A 116 -7.40 2.98 -12.37
C LYS A 116 -6.59 3.69 -13.46
N SER A 117 -7.25 4.22 -14.49
CA SER A 117 -6.61 4.96 -15.57
C SER A 117 -6.05 6.33 -15.14
N GLU A 118 -6.57 6.94 -14.08
CA GLU A 118 -5.99 8.16 -13.49
C GLU A 118 -4.76 7.85 -12.65
N VAL A 119 -4.76 6.71 -11.96
CA VAL A 119 -3.68 6.30 -11.03
C VAL A 119 -2.50 5.67 -11.76
N MET A 120 -2.74 4.76 -12.70
CA MET A 120 -1.72 3.93 -13.34
C MET A 120 -1.51 4.29 -14.83
N VAL A 121 -0.29 4.05 -15.32
CA VAL A 121 0.00 4.11 -16.77
C VAL A 121 -0.53 2.86 -17.47
N ASP A 122 -0.16 1.69 -16.96
CA ASP A 122 -0.61 0.40 -17.49
C ASP A 122 -1.72 -0.19 -16.62
N THR A 123 -2.94 -0.14 -17.11
CA THR A 123 -4.13 -0.61 -16.40
C THR A 123 -4.34 -2.12 -16.45
N HIS A 124 -3.47 -2.88 -17.11
CA HIS A 124 -3.53 -4.35 -17.10
C HIS A 124 -3.06 -4.97 -15.78
N HIS A 125 -2.24 -4.25 -15.03
CA HIS A 125 -1.80 -4.71 -13.71
C HIS A 125 -2.88 -4.52 -12.63
N PRO A 126 -2.90 -5.36 -11.59
CA PRO A 126 -3.81 -5.16 -10.46
C PRO A 126 -3.53 -3.85 -9.73
N LEU A 127 -4.58 -3.20 -9.24
CA LEU A 127 -4.53 -2.02 -8.37
C LEU A 127 -5.14 -2.35 -7.01
N ILE A 128 -4.47 -1.96 -5.94
CA ILE A 128 -5.00 -1.97 -4.58
C ILE A 128 -4.95 -0.54 -4.03
N ILE A 129 -6.07 -0.03 -3.55
CA ILE A 129 -6.11 1.17 -2.73
C ILE A 129 -5.72 0.76 -1.31
N SER A 130 -4.49 1.08 -0.90
CA SER A 130 -3.92 0.67 0.39
C SER A 130 -4.38 1.55 1.54
N GLU A 131 -4.56 2.83 1.29
CA GLU A 131 -5.12 3.79 2.25
C GLU A 131 -6.12 4.72 1.57
N ALA A 132 -7.22 5.00 2.28
CA ALA A 132 -8.21 5.97 1.85
C ALA A 132 -8.94 6.55 3.06
N ASN A 133 -9.50 7.75 2.95
CA ASN A 133 -10.27 8.45 3.99
C ASN A 133 -9.54 8.76 5.32
N GLY A 134 -8.53 8.05 5.66
CA GLY A 134 -7.63 8.12 6.80
C GLY A 134 -7.91 9.17 7.87
N HIS A 135 -6.87 9.89 8.24
CA HIS A 135 -6.88 10.96 9.24
C HIS A 135 -7.59 12.25 8.79
N MET A 136 -7.98 12.35 7.53
CA MET A 136 -8.58 13.56 6.95
C MET A 136 -9.87 14.00 7.64
N PHE A 137 -10.60 13.03 8.20
CA PHE A 137 -11.89 13.26 8.84
C PHE A 137 -12.07 12.48 10.14
N PRO A 138 -11.23 12.71 11.16
CA PRO A 138 -11.44 12.03 12.44
C PRO A 138 -12.78 12.46 13.03
N THR A 139 -13.67 11.51 13.29
CA THR A 139 -14.91 11.77 14.01
C THR A 139 -14.59 12.15 15.45
N LYS A 140 -15.07 13.30 15.87
CA LYS A 140 -14.86 13.83 17.22
C LYS A 140 -16.15 13.77 18.02
N SER A 141 -16.05 13.76 19.34
CA SER A 141 -17.21 13.71 20.23
C SER A 141 -18.20 14.84 20.03
N PHE A 142 -17.71 16.00 19.62
CA PHE A 142 -18.49 17.21 19.37
C PHE A 142 -18.99 17.37 17.93
N ASP A 143 -18.70 16.43 17.02
CA ASP A 143 -19.18 16.50 15.65
C ASP A 143 -20.71 16.40 15.60
N THR A 144 -21.31 17.26 14.76
CA THR A 144 -22.75 17.21 14.47
C THR A 144 -23.12 15.91 13.76
N GLN A 145 -24.40 15.57 13.80
CA GLN A 145 -24.93 14.41 13.07
C GLN A 145 -24.67 14.51 11.56
N ALA A 146 -24.83 15.70 10.98
CA ALA A 146 -24.53 15.96 9.57
C ALA A 146 -23.08 15.65 9.22
N ARG A 147 -22.13 16.06 10.09
CA ARG A 147 -20.71 15.76 9.90
C ARG A 147 -20.40 14.27 9.93
N ARG A 148 -21.03 13.55 10.85
CA ARG A 148 -20.87 12.07 10.95
C ARG A 148 -21.45 11.35 9.73
N GLN A 149 -22.60 11.82 9.21
CA GLN A 149 -23.19 11.28 7.98
C GLN A 149 -22.31 11.53 6.76
N GLU A 150 -21.69 12.71 6.66
CA GLU A 150 -20.73 13.02 5.61
C GLU A 150 -19.55 12.02 5.58
N HIS A 151 -19.03 11.66 6.74
CA HIS A 151 -17.98 10.62 6.84
C HIS A 151 -18.45 9.28 6.28
N ALA A 152 -19.60 8.81 6.70
CA ALA A 152 -20.15 7.54 6.22
C ALA A 152 -20.36 7.54 4.70
N LEU A 153 -20.88 8.65 4.16
CA LEU A 153 -21.07 8.81 2.72
C LEU A 153 -19.76 8.80 1.94
N ARG A 154 -18.71 9.42 2.48
CA ARG A 154 -17.37 9.39 1.83
C ARG A 154 -16.79 7.99 1.77
N HIS A 155 -16.86 7.23 2.88
CA HIS A 155 -16.44 5.83 2.86
C HIS A 155 -17.23 5.02 1.83
N ALA A 156 -18.56 5.16 1.81
CA ALA A 156 -19.40 4.46 0.84
C ALA A 156 -19.04 4.80 -0.61
N ARG A 157 -18.69 6.06 -0.90
CA ARG A 157 -18.27 6.48 -2.24
C ARG A 157 -16.93 5.91 -2.66
N VAL A 158 -15.92 5.94 -1.79
CA VAL A 158 -14.62 5.34 -2.09
C VAL A 158 -14.78 3.87 -2.46
N PHE A 159 -15.57 3.11 -1.68
CA PHE A 159 -15.85 1.71 -2.00
C PHE A 159 -16.65 1.56 -3.30
N SER A 160 -17.66 2.40 -3.51
CA SER A 160 -18.48 2.34 -4.74
C SER A 160 -17.65 2.60 -5.98
N ASP A 161 -16.80 3.62 -5.95
CA ASP A 161 -15.95 3.99 -7.09
C ASP A 161 -14.88 2.92 -7.36
N ALA A 162 -14.23 2.42 -6.31
CA ALA A 162 -13.27 1.33 -6.43
C ALA A 162 -13.91 0.05 -7.04
N MET A 163 -15.14 -0.27 -6.66
CA MET A 163 -15.87 -1.42 -7.23
C MET A 163 -16.35 -1.20 -8.66
N ALA A 164 -16.61 0.04 -9.06
CA ALA A 164 -17.09 0.35 -10.42
C ALA A 164 -15.96 0.32 -11.45
N ASP A 165 -14.72 0.51 -11.04
CA ASP A 165 -13.55 0.61 -11.91
C ASP A 165 -12.81 -0.76 -12.06
N HIS A 166 -13.30 -1.82 -11.44
CA HIS A 166 -12.69 -3.16 -11.42
C HIS A 166 -13.52 -4.25 -12.05
#